data_d0fd77f7ae85eaff3c0ed291bc64a804
#
_entry.id   d0fd77f7ae85eaff3c0ed291bc64a804
#
_cell.length_a   1.000
_cell.length_b   1.000
_cell.length_c   1.000
_cell.angle_alpha   90.00
_cell.angle_beta   90.00
_cell.angle_gamma   90.00
#
_symmetry.space_group_name_H-M   'P 1'
#
loop_
_entity.id
_entity.type
_entity.pdbx_description
1 polymer ?
#
loop_
_entity_poly.entity_id
_entity_poly.type
_entity_poly.pdbx_seq_one_letter_code
_entity_poly.pdbx_strand_id
1 'polypeptide(L)'
;MLRTLLIILLLPLAFCHPVNADHKGHTVESMVQWIVDNSRYEYHGDPYPNIVLESPQQVCETIYPNAEPHADCNIAGYYDHEQNRIAIADVVTEYMVEDHFTEVVLIHELVHFVQYHDGEYERAKCMPELEIDAFGLQDQWIDEQGIDPEQKNDPLFVVFVTMCQDGHGPIGNTH
;
A
#
# COMPACT_ATOMS: atom_id res chain seq x y z
N MET A 1 -32.77 -37.34 -51.53
CA MET A 1 -32.74 -37.34 -50.05
C MET A 1 -31.43 -36.71 -49.64
N LEU A 2 -31.44 -35.42 -49.31
CA LEU A 2 -30.27 -34.62 -48.93
C LEU A 2 -30.21 -34.54 -47.44
N ARG A 3 -29.19 -35.17 -46.78
CA ARG A 3 -29.01 -35.11 -45.35
C ARG A 3 -28.13 -33.88 -45.05
N THR A 4 -28.75 -32.84 -44.46
CA THR A 4 -28.08 -31.66 -43.98
C THR A 4 -27.38 -31.99 -42.68
N LEU A 5 -26.02 -31.92 -42.68
CA LEU A 5 -25.19 -32.11 -41.51
C LEU A 5 -25.08 -30.76 -40.77
N LEU A 6 -25.70 -30.69 -39.58
CA LEU A 6 -25.60 -29.50 -38.73
C LEU A 6 -24.31 -29.56 -37.90
N ILE A 7 -23.31 -28.77 -38.28
CA ILE A 7 -22.08 -28.62 -37.48
C ILE A 7 -22.32 -27.57 -36.41
N ILE A 8 -22.47 -28.03 -35.17
CA ILE A 8 -22.55 -27.16 -33.99
C ILE A 8 -21.11 -26.76 -33.64
N LEU A 9 -20.75 -25.52 -33.90
CA LEU A 9 -19.49 -24.92 -33.51
C LEU A 9 -19.55 -24.55 -32.03
N LEU A 10 -18.99 -25.38 -31.17
CA LEU A 10 -18.79 -25.07 -29.76
C LEU A 10 -17.64 -24.09 -29.61
N LEU A 11 -17.95 -22.80 -29.45
CA LEU A 11 -16.98 -21.77 -29.04
C LEU A 11 -16.62 -22.03 -27.57
N PRO A 12 -15.33 -22.13 -27.22
CA PRO A 12 -14.92 -22.17 -25.83
C PRO A 12 -15.20 -20.79 -25.20
N LEU A 13 -16.12 -20.74 -24.24
CA LEU A 13 -16.27 -19.62 -23.35
C LEU A 13 -14.99 -19.54 -22.51
N ALA A 14 -14.13 -18.58 -22.83
CA ALA A 14 -13.03 -18.20 -21.96
C ALA A 14 -13.65 -17.64 -20.66
N PHE A 15 -13.72 -18.50 -19.65
CA PHE A 15 -13.99 -18.05 -18.28
C PHE A 15 -12.79 -17.22 -17.83
N CYS A 16 -12.94 -15.88 -17.85
CA CYS A 16 -12.10 -15.01 -17.03
C CYS A 16 -12.38 -15.40 -15.58
N HIS A 17 -11.50 -16.22 -15.01
CA HIS A 17 -11.48 -16.42 -13.57
C HIS A 17 -11.02 -15.13 -12.94
N PRO A 18 -11.78 -14.52 -12.03
CA PRO A 18 -11.21 -13.50 -11.16
C PRO A 18 -10.03 -14.17 -10.44
N VAL A 19 -8.88 -13.52 -10.46
CA VAL A 19 -7.73 -13.91 -9.64
C VAL A 19 -8.19 -13.66 -8.20
N ASN A 20 -8.73 -14.70 -7.57
CA ASN A 20 -8.88 -14.72 -6.13
C ASN A 20 -7.46 -14.85 -5.58
N ALA A 21 -6.90 -13.73 -5.15
CA ALA A 21 -5.76 -13.72 -4.26
C ALA A 21 -6.23 -14.36 -2.94
N ASP A 22 -5.99 -15.64 -2.79
CA ASP A 22 -6.30 -16.41 -1.58
C ASP A 22 -5.15 -16.22 -0.56
N HIS A 23 -4.83 -14.96 -0.26
CA HIS A 23 -4.01 -14.57 0.86
C HIS A 23 -4.95 -14.28 2.03
N LYS A 24 -5.05 -15.21 2.97
CA LYS A 24 -5.78 -15.17 4.27
C LYS A 24 -7.05 -14.28 4.35
N GLY A 25 -7.64 -13.88 3.23
CA GLY A 25 -8.94 -13.22 3.13
C GLY A 25 -9.03 -11.78 3.65
N HIS A 26 -7.92 -11.08 3.85
CA HIS A 26 -7.95 -9.68 4.28
C HIS A 26 -8.41 -8.77 3.14
N THR A 27 -9.50 -8.04 3.39
CA THR A 27 -9.98 -6.98 2.50
C THR A 27 -9.45 -5.63 2.98
N VAL A 28 -9.39 -4.63 2.09
CA VAL A 28 -9.07 -3.25 2.49
C VAL A 28 -9.93 -2.79 3.66
N GLU A 29 -11.24 -3.10 3.61
CA GLU A 29 -12.18 -2.78 4.71
C GLU A 29 -11.75 -3.44 6.03
N SER A 30 -11.38 -4.73 6.02
CA SER A 30 -10.97 -5.43 7.24
C SER A 30 -9.63 -4.91 7.79
N MET A 31 -8.71 -4.50 6.91
CA MET A 31 -7.44 -3.91 7.31
C MET A 31 -7.64 -2.50 7.90
N VAL A 32 -8.45 -1.66 7.28
CA VAL A 32 -8.80 -0.34 7.83
C VAL A 32 -9.49 -0.48 9.18
N GLN A 33 -10.44 -1.42 9.34
CA GLN A 33 -11.08 -1.66 10.63
C GLN A 33 -10.06 -2.10 11.69
N TRP A 34 -9.13 -3.00 11.32
CA TRP A 34 -8.06 -3.41 12.21
C TRP A 34 -7.18 -2.23 12.64
N ILE A 35 -6.82 -1.30 11.73
CA ILE A 35 -6.06 -0.09 12.05
C ILE A 35 -6.81 0.77 13.08
N VAL A 36 -8.11 0.98 12.87
CA VAL A 36 -8.95 1.76 13.81
C VAL A 36 -9.02 1.09 15.18
N ASP A 37 -9.17 -0.23 15.22
CA ASP A 37 -9.27 -1.00 16.47
C ASP A 37 -7.94 -1.04 17.26
N ASN A 38 -6.80 -0.84 16.59
CA ASN A 38 -5.46 -0.94 17.16
C ASN A 38 -4.72 0.41 17.26
N SER A 39 -5.38 1.51 16.94
CA SER A 39 -4.79 2.85 16.97
C SER A 39 -5.65 3.84 17.74
N ARG A 40 -5.22 5.11 17.76
CA ARG A 40 -6.01 6.23 18.27
C ARG A 40 -6.87 6.91 17.18
N TYR A 41 -6.76 6.46 15.94
CA TYR A 41 -7.38 7.11 14.79
C TYR A 41 -8.84 6.74 14.65
N GLU A 42 -9.64 7.69 14.12
CA GLU A 42 -11.03 7.47 13.77
C GLU A 42 -11.19 7.45 12.24
N TYR A 43 -12.10 6.62 11.75
CA TYR A 43 -12.44 6.55 10.34
C TYR A 43 -13.95 6.74 10.17
N HIS A 44 -14.36 7.73 9.38
CA HIS A 44 -15.75 8.17 9.29
C HIS A 44 -16.51 7.65 8.07
N GLY A 45 -15.95 6.66 7.36
CA GLY A 45 -16.64 5.97 6.27
C GLY A 45 -16.47 6.63 4.90
N ASP A 46 -15.37 7.33 4.68
CA ASP A 46 -14.97 7.84 3.37
C ASP A 46 -14.73 6.67 2.38
N PRO A 47 -14.78 6.92 1.06
CA PRO A 47 -14.46 5.87 0.09
C PRO A 47 -13.05 5.31 0.29
N TYR A 48 -12.93 3.97 0.32
CA TYR A 48 -11.61 3.32 0.38
C TYR A 48 -10.73 3.70 -0.81
N PRO A 49 -9.40 3.72 -0.63
CA PRO A 49 -8.48 4.07 -1.69
C PRO A 49 -8.47 3.04 -2.81
N ASN A 50 -8.21 3.49 -4.03
CA ASN A 50 -7.95 2.60 -5.16
C ASN A 50 -6.52 2.06 -5.06
N ILE A 51 -6.37 0.73 -5.03
CA ILE A 51 -5.06 0.06 -4.95
C ILE A 51 -4.56 -0.23 -6.35
N VAL A 52 -3.33 0.19 -6.66
CA VAL A 52 -2.68 -0.05 -7.94
C VAL A 52 -1.26 -0.60 -7.74
N LEU A 53 -0.83 -1.47 -8.65
CA LEU A 53 0.56 -1.88 -8.76
C LEU A 53 1.24 -1.03 -9.83
N GLU A 54 2.39 -0.47 -9.49
CA GLU A 54 3.21 0.35 -10.38
C GLU A 54 4.63 -0.20 -10.44
N SER A 55 5.35 0.04 -11.53
CA SER A 55 6.76 -0.31 -11.53
C SER A 55 7.52 0.50 -10.46
N PRO A 56 8.58 -0.06 -9.85
CA PRO A 56 9.38 0.68 -8.86
C PRO A 56 9.86 2.05 -9.38
N GLN A 57 10.17 2.12 -10.67
CA GLN A 57 10.56 3.38 -11.30
C GLN A 57 9.42 4.40 -11.29
N GLN A 58 8.17 4.00 -11.58
CA GLN A 58 7.01 4.91 -11.57
C GLN A 58 6.72 5.43 -10.16
N VAL A 59 6.79 4.56 -9.14
CA VAL A 59 6.66 4.96 -7.73
C VAL A 59 7.70 6.03 -7.40
N CYS A 60 8.96 5.80 -7.77
CA CYS A 60 10.05 6.74 -7.52
C CYS A 60 9.89 8.07 -8.25
N GLU A 61 9.52 8.04 -9.53
CA GLU A 61 9.30 9.25 -10.34
C GLU A 61 8.15 10.11 -9.79
N THR A 62 7.14 9.48 -9.20
CA THR A 62 6.02 10.20 -8.57
C THR A 62 6.46 10.91 -7.29
N ILE A 63 7.21 10.23 -6.43
CA ILE A 63 7.65 10.80 -5.15
C ILE A 63 8.82 11.79 -5.34
N TYR A 64 9.71 11.52 -6.28
CA TYR A 64 10.89 12.34 -6.58
C TYR A 64 10.92 12.78 -8.05
N PRO A 65 10.01 13.66 -8.49
CA PRO A 65 9.89 14.03 -9.91
C PRO A 65 11.12 14.74 -10.48
N ASN A 66 12.02 15.20 -9.63
CA ASN A 66 13.25 15.89 -10.02
C ASN A 66 14.53 15.08 -9.71
N ALA A 67 14.40 13.81 -9.29
CA ALA A 67 15.56 12.96 -9.05
C ALA A 67 16.18 12.51 -10.38
N GLU A 68 17.51 12.31 -10.36
CA GLU A 68 18.17 11.69 -11.50
C GLU A 68 17.60 10.27 -11.75
N PRO A 69 17.41 9.86 -13.02
CA PRO A 69 16.75 8.60 -13.37
C PRO A 69 17.39 7.31 -12.84
N HIS A 70 18.54 7.40 -12.21
CA HIS A 70 19.33 6.29 -11.67
C HIS A 70 19.62 6.40 -10.18
N ALA A 71 18.93 7.31 -9.48
CA ALA A 71 18.99 7.31 -8.02
C ALA A 71 18.46 5.98 -7.48
N ASP A 72 19.19 5.36 -6.56
CA ASP A 72 18.74 4.16 -5.85
C ASP A 72 17.50 4.55 -5.02
N CYS A 73 16.35 4.31 -5.58
CA CYS A 73 15.07 4.58 -4.94
C CYS A 73 14.49 3.27 -4.43
N ASN A 74 14.26 3.19 -3.14
CA ASN A 74 13.74 2.01 -2.44
C ASN A 74 12.35 2.28 -1.82
N ILE A 75 11.50 3.05 -2.51
CA ILE A 75 10.13 3.29 -2.06
C ILE A 75 9.29 2.09 -2.46
N ALA A 76 8.64 1.48 -1.46
CA ALA A 76 7.81 0.30 -1.64
C ALA A 76 6.36 0.64 -2.02
N GLY A 77 5.85 1.80 -1.57
CA GLY A 77 4.52 2.29 -1.86
C GLY A 77 4.34 3.73 -1.44
N TYR A 78 3.17 4.29 -1.70
CA TYR A 78 2.74 5.60 -1.20
C TYR A 78 1.22 5.73 -1.23
N TYR A 79 0.67 6.52 -0.29
CA TYR A 79 -0.70 6.97 -0.33
C TYR A 79 -0.78 8.37 -0.96
N ASP A 80 -1.55 8.49 -2.05
CA ASP A 80 -1.88 9.74 -2.72
C ASP A 80 -3.27 10.20 -2.26
N HIS A 81 -3.31 11.15 -1.33
CA HIS A 81 -4.55 11.65 -0.76
C HIS A 81 -5.37 12.50 -1.76
N GLU A 82 -4.74 13.13 -2.76
CA GLU A 82 -5.44 13.93 -3.77
C GLU A 82 -6.25 13.04 -4.72
N GLN A 83 -5.72 11.87 -5.06
CA GLN A 83 -6.36 10.88 -5.93
C GLN A 83 -7.09 9.77 -5.16
N ASN A 84 -7.00 9.77 -3.83
CA ASN A 84 -7.45 8.66 -2.97
C ASN A 84 -6.97 7.30 -3.49
N ARG A 85 -5.66 7.15 -3.63
CA ARG A 85 -5.02 6.02 -4.28
C ARG A 85 -3.79 5.55 -3.48
N ILE A 86 -3.65 4.24 -3.34
CA ILE A 86 -2.41 3.63 -2.87
C ILE A 86 -1.72 2.97 -4.06
N ALA A 87 -0.48 3.36 -4.32
CA ALA A 87 0.39 2.70 -5.27
C ALA A 87 1.43 1.85 -4.53
N ILE A 88 1.60 0.61 -4.98
CA ILE A 88 2.57 -0.34 -4.43
C ILE A 88 3.52 -0.72 -5.56
N ALA A 89 4.82 -0.74 -5.27
CA ALA A 89 5.83 -1.16 -6.23
C ALA A 89 5.67 -2.64 -6.58
N ASP A 90 5.47 -2.92 -7.86
CA ASP A 90 5.42 -4.29 -8.40
C ASP A 90 6.84 -4.86 -8.50
N VAL A 91 7.34 -5.38 -7.40
CA VAL A 91 8.65 -6.04 -7.30
C VAL A 91 8.49 -7.55 -7.50
N VAL A 92 7.94 -7.96 -8.65
CA VAL A 92 7.86 -9.38 -9.00
C VAL A 92 9.27 -9.94 -9.15
N THR A 93 9.80 -10.51 -8.08
CA THR A 93 11.00 -11.34 -8.15
C THR A 93 10.60 -12.81 -8.04
N GLU A 94 11.31 -13.68 -8.75
CA GLU A 94 11.11 -15.14 -8.74
C GLU A 94 11.17 -15.76 -7.33
N TYR A 95 11.63 -14.98 -6.33
CA TYR A 95 11.78 -15.37 -4.93
C TYR A 95 10.67 -14.85 -4.01
N MET A 96 9.77 -13.96 -4.48
CA MET A 96 8.73 -13.29 -3.67
C MET A 96 7.32 -13.86 -3.84
N VAL A 97 7.15 -15.01 -4.49
CA VAL A 97 5.84 -15.62 -4.78
C VAL A 97 5.08 -16.07 -3.51
N GLU A 98 5.78 -16.24 -2.39
CA GLU A 98 5.18 -16.55 -1.08
C GLU A 98 5.29 -15.38 -0.09
N ASP A 99 5.72 -14.20 -0.57
CA ASP A 99 6.07 -13.09 0.30
C ASP A 99 4.87 -12.18 0.54
N HIS A 100 4.60 -11.91 1.81
CA HIS A 100 3.59 -10.96 2.26
C HIS A 100 3.96 -9.48 1.99
N PHE A 101 4.98 -9.22 1.14
CA PHE A 101 5.49 -7.88 0.85
C PHE A 101 4.37 -6.90 0.49
N THR A 102 3.52 -7.26 -0.48
CA THR A 102 2.41 -6.39 -0.91
C THR A 102 1.44 -6.12 0.23
N GLU A 103 1.14 -7.11 1.07
CA GLU A 103 0.27 -6.97 2.24
C GLU A 103 0.89 -6.06 3.30
N VAL A 104 2.20 -6.23 3.57
CA VAL A 104 2.95 -5.44 4.53
C VAL A 104 3.07 -3.97 4.09
N VAL A 105 3.31 -3.72 2.81
CA VAL A 105 3.28 -2.36 2.26
C VAL A 105 1.87 -1.79 2.30
N LEU A 106 0.86 -2.57 1.93
CA LEU A 106 -0.53 -2.12 1.91
C LEU A 106 -1.01 -1.69 3.30
N ILE A 107 -0.72 -2.45 4.36
CA ILE A 107 -1.12 -2.06 5.73
C ILE A 107 -0.46 -0.75 6.13
N HIS A 108 0.81 -0.51 5.79
CA HIS A 108 1.52 0.73 6.03
C HIS A 108 0.83 1.92 5.34
N GLU A 109 0.55 1.81 4.05
CA GLU A 109 -0.10 2.87 3.29
C GLU A 109 -1.56 3.11 3.73
N LEU A 110 -2.26 2.07 4.20
CA LEU A 110 -3.59 2.20 4.78
C LEU A 110 -3.56 2.94 6.13
N VAL A 111 -2.47 2.87 6.89
CA VAL A 111 -2.31 3.72 8.08
C VAL A 111 -2.26 5.19 7.66
N HIS A 112 -1.50 5.56 6.63
CA HIS A 112 -1.47 6.92 6.10
C HIS A 112 -2.83 7.38 5.58
N PHE A 113 -3.59 6.49 4.92
CA PHE A 113 -4.97 6.77 4.52
C PHE A 113 -5.84 7.11 5.74
N VAL A 114 -5.79 6.30 6.81
CA VAL A 114 -6.57 6.56 8.02
C VAL A 114 -6.11 7.83 8.73
N GLN A 115 -4.80 8.07 8.84
CA GLN A 115 -4.22 9.30 9.40
C GLN A 115 -4.70 10.55 8.67
N TYR A 116 -4.77 10.50 7.33
CA TYR A 116 -5.28 11.61 6.53
C TYR A 116 -6.74 11.91 6.84
N HIS A 117 -7.60 10.88 6.84
CA HIS A 117 -9.04 11.03 7.11
C HIS A 117 -9.37 11.35 8.58
N ASP A 118 -8.48 11.01 9.51
CA ASP A 118 -8.55 11.45 10.92
C ASP A 118 -8.06 12.89 11.12
N GLY A 119 -7.46 13.53 10.10
CA GLY A 119 -6.89 14.88 10.17
C GLY A 119 -5.54 14.93 10.89
N GLU A 120 -4.81 13.81 10.99
CA GLU A 120 -3.48 13.79 11.61
C GLU A 120 -2.44 14.55 10.79
N TYR A 121 -2.62 14.63 9.46
CA TYR A 121 -1.75 15.41 8.58
C TYR A 121 -1.67 16.90 8.97
N GLU A 122 -2.76 17.49 9.46
CA GLU A 122 -2.79 18.88 9.93
C GLU A 122 -2.25 19.04 11.35
N ARG A 123 -2.23 17.96 12.14
CA ARG A 123 -1.74 17.97 13.53
C ARG A 123 -0.27 17.62 13.66
N ALA A 124 0.28 16.87 12.72
CA ALA A 124 1.68 16.44 12.73
C ALA A 124 2.62 17.66 12.56
N LYS A 125 3.74 17.65 13.27
CA LYS A 125 4.76 18.69 13.15
C LYS A 125 5.54 18.61 11.85
N CYS A 126 5.67 17.41 11.31
CA CYS A 126 6.35 17.13 10.05
C CYS A 126 5.84 15.78 9.50
N MET A 127 5.98 15.54 8.19
CA MET A 127 5.59 14.26 7.58
C MET A 127 6.26 13.03 8.22
N PRO A 128 7.58 13.05 8.53
CA PRO A 128 8.22 11.94 9.22
C PRO A 128 7.57 11.52 10.55
N GLU A 129 6.86 12.41 11.25
CA GLU A 129 6.16 12.06 12.50
C GLU A 129 5.01 11.06 12.25
N LEU A 130 4.38 11.08 11.07
CA LEU A 130 3.32 10.15 10.68
C LEU A 130 3.83 8.71 10.53
N GLU A 131 5.09 8.55 10.15
CA GLU A 131 5.74 7.26 9.96
C GLU A 131 5.88 6.45 11.26
N ILE A 132 5.89 7.13 12.43
CA ILE A 132 6.05 6.46 13.73
C ILE A 132 4.93 5.43 13.94
N ASP A 133 3.70 5.86 13.76
CA ASP A 133 2.54 4.99 13.95
C ASP A 133 2.37 4.04 12.75
N ALA A 134 2.73 4.46 11.53
CA ALA A 134 2.66 3.62 10.33
C ALA A 134 3.56 2.39 10.47
N PHE A 135 4.83 2.57 10.83
CA PHE A 135 5.75 1.44 11.09
C PHE A 135 5.34 0.64 12.33
N GLY A 136 4.86 1.30 13.39
CA GLY A 136 4.41 0.61 14.60
C GLY A 136 3.24 -0.33 14.35
N LEU A 137 2.23 0.12 13.63
CA LEU A 137 1.05 -0.69 13.27
C LEU A 137 1.40 -1.76 12.24
N GLN A 138 2.28 -1.46 11.28
CA GLN A 138 2.81 -2.45 10.34
C GLN A 138 3.50 -3.60 11.07
N ASP A 139 4.38 -3.30 12.03
CA ASP A 139 5.11 -4.32 12.81
C ASP A 139 4.15 -5.16 13.67
N GLN A 140 3.12 -4.53 14.26
CA GLN A 140 2.07 -5.24 15.00
C GLN A 140 1.27 -6.17 14.08
N TRP A 141 0.91 -5.72 12.87
CA TRP A 141 0.25 -6.56 11.87
C TRP A 141 1.08 -7.78 11.51
N ILE A 142 2.37 -7.60 11.23
CA ILE A 142 3.31 -8.68 10.94
C ILE A 142 3.29 -9.74 12.05
N ASP A 143 3.33 -9.33 13.31
CA ASP A 143 3.30 -10.24 14.45
C ASP A 143 1.97 -11.00 14.56
N GLU A 144 0.85 -10.31 14.45
CA GLU A 144 -0.48 -10.90 14.60
C GLU A 144 -0.86 -11.84 13.45
N GLN A 145 -0.39 -11.53 12.23
CA GLN A 145 -0.64 -12.40 11.08
C GLN A 145 0.35 -13.56 10.97
N GLY A 146 1.40 -13.57 11.80
CA GLY A 146 2.45 -14.58 11.78
C GLY A 146 3.30 -14.51 10.52
N ILE A 147 3.45 -13.31 9.96
CA ILE A 147 4.35 -13.01 8.85
C ILE A 147 5.79 -13.09 9.34
N ASP A 148 6.73 -13.42 8.45
CA ASP A 148 8.14 -13.53 8.80
C ASP A 148 8.64 -12.22 9.43
N PRO A 149 9.23 -12.24 10.64
CA PRO A 149 9.81 -11.06 11.28
C PRO A 149 10.90 -10.35 10.47
N GLU A 150 11.51 -11.01 9.49
CA GLU A 150 12.45 -10.37 8.54
C GLU A 150 11.77 -9.32 7.66
N GLN A 151 10.43 -9.31 7.58
CA GLN A 151 9.65 -8.27 6.90
C GLN A 151 9.54 -6.96 7.72
N LYS A 152 9.93 -6.97 9.01
CA LYS A 152 9.97 -5.76 9.82
C LYS A 152 11.12 -4.86 9.43
N ASN A 153 10.90 -3.57 9.61
CA ASN A 153 11.93 -2.58 9.37
C ASN A 153 13.02 -2.62 10.47
N ASP A 154 14.26 -2.30 10.09
CA ASP A 154 15.33 -2.12 11.05
C ASP A 154 14.96 -0.96 12.01
N PRO A 155 15.01 -1.16 13.33
CA PRO A 155 14.63 -0.12 14.30
C PRO A 155 15.46 1.17 14.17
N LEU A 156 16.73 1.08 13.75
CA LEU A 156 17.56 2.27 13.53
C LEU A 156 17.13 3.03 12.27
N PHE A 157 16.71 2.30 11.23
CA PHE A 157 16.12 2.91 10.05
C PHE A 157 14.84 3.66 10.41
N VAL A 158 13.92 3.03 11.16
CA VAL A 158 12.68 3.68 11.62
C VAL A 158 12.98 4.95 12.40
N VAL A 159 13.88 4.92 13.38
CA VAL A 159 14.29 6.12 14.12
C VAL A 159 14.81 7.21 13.18
N PHE A 160 15.61 6.86 12.19
CA PHE A 160 16.18 7.84 11.26
C PHE A 160 15.12 8.51 10.37
N VAL A 161 14.17 7.73 9.80
CA VAL A 161 13.16 8.25 8.88
C VAL A 161 12.01 8.98 9.57
N THR A 162 11.83 8.75 10.89
CA THR A 162 10.77 9.40 11.69
C THR A 162 11.21 10.72 12.33
N MET A 163 12.48 11.10 12.20
CA MET A 163 13.00 12.34 12.80
C MET A 163 12.61 13.57 11.98
N CYS A 164 11.90 14.51 12.61
CA CYS A 164 11.73 15.83 12.06
C CYS A 164 13.08 16.56 11.98
N GLN A 165 13.47 17.00 10.79
CA GLN A 165 14.65 17.84 10.63
C GLN A 165 14.29 19.30 10.95
N ASP A 166 15.12 19.98 11.75
CA ASP A 166 14.93 21.40 12.06
C ASP A 166 14.94 22.22 10.75
N GLY A 167 13.80 22.83 10.40
CA GLY A 167 13.65 23.67 9.21
C GLY A 167 12.55 23.26 8.23
N HIS A 168 11.95 22.10 8.38
CA HIS A 168 10.70 21.76 7.69
C HIS A 168 9.56 22.15 8.62
N GLY A 169 9.00 23.35 8.42
CA GLY A 169 7.82 23.83 9.09
C GLY A 169 6.61 22.90 8.85
N PRO A 170 5.47 23.19 9.50
CA PRO A 170 4.25 22.40 9.33
C PRO A 170 3.93 22.28 7.84
N ILE A 171 3.39 21.13 7.46
CA ILE A 171 3.01 20.79 6.09
C ILE A 171 1.96 21.81 5.61
N GLY A 172 2.45 22.95 5.18
CA GLY A 172 1.67 24.06 4.66
C GLY A 172 2.04 24.27 3.21
N ASN A 173 1.19 23.78 2.31
CA ASN A 173 1.05 24.23 0.92
C ASN A 173 2.35 24.53 0.18
N THR A 174 2.96 23.55 -0.41
CA THR A 174 3.72 23.77 -1.66
C THR A 174 2.76 23.51 -2.82
N HIS A 175 2.23 24.64 -3.33
CA HIS A 175 1.56 24.70 -4.63
C HIS A 175 2.53 24.42 -5.77
#